data_b27ed1c183eb6046f952a0763526f4cb
#
_entry.id   b27ed1c183eb6046f952a0763526f4cb
#
_cell.length_a   1.000
_cell.length_b   1.000
_cell.length_c   1.000
_cell.angle_alpha   90.00
_cell.angle_beta   90.00
_cell.angle_gamma   90.00
#
_symmetry.space_group_name_H-M   'P 1'
#
loop_
_entity.id
_entity.type
_entity.pdbx_description
1 polymer ?
#
loop_
_entity_poly.entity_id
_entity_poly.type
_entity_poly.pdbx_seq_one_letter_code
_entity_poly.pdbx_strand_id
1 'polypeptide(L)'
;SAILIFSLVILVVNLPLVWSATKTLNKVSNRFVKRSSGNLKNVLTVMKKPTFWLIGGTFAFMSLNHGIIISHLLPIFYDRGLDAKTAVLAASCIGPMQVIGRLMMLASEKKVSVFSLCIVSFISMFVAGWSIYLGNISLGLIIAFVVFQGASYGVLSIIRPTVISSLLGRNDFGIISGLLAVGFVLGSALAPLFGSLVWQLGTYDLVIFVALLLPAFAIFLLAAAWRLKPQ
;
A
#
# COMPACT_ATOMS: atom_id res chain seq x y z
N SER A 1 1.30 27.64 -11.15
CA SER A 1 0.44 27.46 -12.34
C SER A 1 0.15 25.99 -12.64
N ALA A 2 1.16 25.08 -12.68
CA ALA A 2 0.95 23.66 -12.97
C ALA A 2 0.00 22.98 -11.96
N ILE A 3 0.17 23.23 -10.66
CA ILE A 3 -0.67 22.66 -9.60
C ILE A 3 -2.13 23.04 -9.78
N LEU A 4 -2.42 24.29 -10.14
CA LEU A 4 -3.79 24.76 -10.38
C LEU A 4 -4.42 24.07 -11.61
N ILE A 5 -3.65 23.85 -12.66
CA ILE A 5 -4.12 23.13 -13.86
C ILE A 5 -4.44 21.67 -13.51
N PHE A 6 -3.55 20.97 -12.80
CA PHE A 6 -3.80 19.60 -12.35
C PHE A 6 -5.01 19.51 -11.41
N SER A 7 -5.16 20.45 -10.47
CA SER A 7 -6.31 20.50 -9.57
C SER A 7 -7.61 20.71 -10.33
N LEU A 8 -7.61 21.59 -11.32
CA LEU A 8 -8.78 21.86 -12.18
C LEU A 8 -9.15 20.61 -13.02
N VAL A 9 -8.16 19.95 -13.64
CA VAL A 9 -8.37 18.71 -14.41
C VAL A 9 -8.95 17.62 -13.53
N ILE A 10 -8.39 17.41 -12.33
CA ILE A 10 -8.90 16.43 -11.37
C ILE A 10 -10.35 16.75 -11.00
N LEU A 11 -10.67 18.02 -10.74
CA LEU A 11 -12.00 18.44 -10.33
C LEU A 11 -13.00 18.27 -11.48
N VAL A 12 -12.67 18.71 -12.70
CA VAL A 12 -13.54 18.64 -13.88
C VAL A 12 -13.77 17.20 -14.34
N VAL A 13 -12.78 16.31 -14.22
CA VAL A 13 -12.91 14.91 -14.67
C VAL A 13 -13.51 14.04 -13.58
N ASN A 14 -13.01 14.13 -12.33
CA ASN A 14 -13.46 13.23 -11.26
C ASN A 14 -14.84 13.57 -10.73
N LEU A 15 -15.22 14.86 -10.67
CA LEU A 15 -16.52 15.25 -10.13
C LEU A 15 -17.70 14.63 -10.92
N PRO A 16 -17.79 14.74 -12.27
CA PRO A 16 -18.87 14.13 -13.02
C PRO A 16 -18.79 12.59 -13.02
N LEU A 17 -17.58 12.00 -13.02
CA LEU A 17 -17.43 10.55 -12.94
C LEU A 17 -17.92 10.00 -11.59
N VAL A 18 -17.53 10.62 -10.48
CA VAL A 18 -17.98 10.23 -9.13
C VAL A 18 -19.49 10.47 -8.99
N TRP A 19 -19.99 11.59 -9.49
CA TRP A 19 -21.44 11.89 -9.47
C TRP A 19 -22.26 10.84 -10.23
N SER A 20 -21.86 10.48 -11.45
CA SER A 20 -22.54 9.47 -12.25
C SER A 20 -22.45 8.07 -11.61
N ALA A 21 -21.28 7.70 -11.11
CA ALA A 21 -21.05 6.42 -10.41
C ALA A 21 -21.88 6.32 -9.11
N THR A 22 -21.91 7.38 -8.29
CA THR A 22 -22.69 7.39 -7.04
C THR A 22 -24.19 7.35 -7.30
N LYS A 23 -24.67 8.04 -8.35
CA LYS A 23 -26.09 8.02 -8.74
C LYS A 23 -26.53 6.61 -9.18
N THR A 24 -25.66 5.90 -9.91
CA THR A 24 -25.90 4.51 -10.34
C THR A 24 -25.82 3.54 -9.17
N LEU A 25 -24.80 3.68 -8.30
CA LEU A 25 -24.62 2.84 -7.12
C LEU A 25 -25.71 3.04 -6.07
N ASN A 26 -26.21 4.26 -5.86
CA ASN A 26 -27.33 4.52 -4.95
C ASN A 26 -28.64 3.85 -5.42
N LYS A 27 -28.86 3.74 -6.72
CA LYS A 27 -29.99 2.96 -7.26
C LYS A 27 -29.91 1.47 -6.93
N VAL A 28 -28.69 0.90 -6.91
CA VAL A 28 -28.42 -0.50 -6.59
C VAL A 28 -28.38 -0.72 -5.07
N SER A 29 -27.74 0.20 -4.34
CA SER A 29 -27.52 0.13 -2.89
C SER A 29 -28.83 0.19 -2.09
N ASN A 30 -29.80 1.00 -2.49
CA ASN A 30 -31.11 1.06 -1.82
C ASN A 30 -31.87 -0.28 -1.83
N ARG A 31 -31.46 -1.23 -2.65
CA ARG A 31 -32.04 -2.59 -2.65
C ARG A 31 -31.38 -3.56 -1.66
N PHE A 32 -30.17 -3.29 -1.17
CA PHE A 32 -29.36 -4.28 -0.44
C PHE A 32 -28.76 -3.82 0.90
N VAL A 33 -28.84 -2.56 1.26
CA VAL A 33 -28.21 -2.07 2.50
C VAL A 33 -29.26 -1.93 3.61
N LYS A 34 -29.48 -3.03 4.34
CA LYS A 34 -29.86 -2.92 5.74
C LYS A 34 -28.67 -2.21 6.44
N ARG A 35 -28.79 -0.93 6.76
CA ARG A 35 -27.77 -0.21 7.53
C ARG A 35 -27.54 -1.00 8.82
N SER A 36 -26.42 -1.68 8.91
CA SER A 36 -25.95 -2.19 10.18
C SER A 36 -25.74 -0.97 11.06
N SER A 37 -26.61 -0.78 12.05
CA SER A 37 -26.35 0.16 13.13
C SER A 37 -25.09 -0.34 13.82
N GLY A 38 -23.98 0.41 13.72
CA GLY A 38 -22.66 -0.03 14.21
C GLY A 38 -22.78 -0.54 15.64
N ASN A 39 -22.53 -1.83 15.82
CA ASN A 39 -22.57 -2.45 17.13
C ASN A 39 -21.22 -2.29 17.82
N LEU A 40 -21.07 -1.26 18.65
CA LEU A 40 -19.86 -1.00 19.40
C LEU A 40 -19.36 -2.23 20.18
N LYS A 41 -20.25 -3.06 20.71
CA LYS A 41 -19.87 -4.31 21.40
C LYS A 41 -19.15 -5.27 20.44
N ASN A 42 -19.63 -5.41 19.20
CA ASN A 42 -18.98 -6.23 18.19
C ASN A 42 -17.60 -5.66 17.81
N VAL A 43 -17.51 -4.35 17.60
CA VAL A 43 -16.24 -3.68 17.27
C VAL A 43 -15.20 -3.91 18.38
N LEU A 44 -15.56 -3.70 19.64
CA LEU A 44 -14.69 -3.95 20.79
C LEU A 44 -14.27 -5.43 20.88
N THR A 45 -15.17 -6.36 20.56
CA THR A 45 -14.84 -7.79 20.53
C THR A 45 -13.84 -8.11 19.44
N VAL A 46 -13.96 -7.49 18.25
CA VAL A 46 -12.98 -7.66 17.15
C VAL A 46 -11.64 -7.04 17.53
N MET A 47 -11.61 -5.87 18.15
CA MET A 47 -10.37 -5.22 18.60
C MET A 47 -9.59 -6.03 19.65
N LYS A 48 -10.29 -6.85 20.46
CA LYS A 48 -9.63 -7.78 21.42
C LYS A 48 -8.94 -8.96 20.74
N LYS A 49 -9.27 -9.26 19.48
CA LYS A 49 -8.65 -10.37 18.75
C LYS A 49 -7.22 -10.00 18.32
N PRO A 50 -6.23 -10.89 18.55
CA PRO A 50 -4.85 -10.63 18.09
C PRO A 50 -4.77 -10.42 16.56
N THR A 51 -5.63 -11.08 15.80
CA THR A 51 -5.73 -10.93 14.34
C THR A 51 -5.95 -9.47 13.91
N PHE A 52 -6.72 -8.67 14.70
CA PHE A 52 -6.94 -7.25 14.41
C PHE A 52 -5.61 -6.47 14.42
N TRP A 53 -4.80 -6.64 15.45
CA TRP A 53 -3.52 -5.94 15.60
C TRP A 53 -2.47 -6.43 14.62
N LEU A 54 -2.45 -7.73 14.32
CA LEU A 54 -1.55 -8.31 13.32
C LEU A 54 -1.84 -7.75 11.92
N ILE A 55 -3.10 -7.62 11.53
CA ILE A 55 -3.48 -7.00 10.25
C ILE A 55 -3.14 -5.50 10.26
N GLY A 56 -3.46 -4.81 11.36
CA GLY A 56 -3.13 -3.38 11.51
C GLY A 56 -1.63 -3.13 11.36
N GLY A 57 -0.79 -3.91 12.06
CA GLY A 57 0.66 -3.84 11.96
C GLY A 57 1.17 -4.18 10.56
N THR A 58 0.62 -5.22 9.92
CA THR A 58 0.98 -5.59 8.54
C THR A 58 0.85 -4.40 7.60
N PHE A 59 -0.31 -3.77 7.55
CA PHE A 59 -0.54 -2.66 6.63
C PHE A 59 0.12 -1.35 7.08
N ALA A 60 0.34 -1.14 8.38
CA ALA A 60 1.12 -0.02 8.89
C ALA A 60 2.59 -0.12 8.44
N PHE A 61 3.23 -1.29 8.56
CA PHE A 61 4.60 -1.49 8.07
C PHE A 61 4.71 -1.34 6.55
N MET A 62 3.72 -1.82 5.80
CA MET A 62 3.71 -1.65 4.34
C MET A 62 3.54 -0.18 3.93
N SER A 63 2.71 0.56 4.66
CA SER A 63 2.53 2.00 4.46
C SER A 63 3.81 2.78 4.81
N LEU A 64 4.46 2.42 5.92
CA LEU A 64 5.73 3.00 6.35
C LEU A 64 6.83 2.74 5.31
N ASN A 65 6.99 1.50 4.83
CA ASN A 65 7.92 1.16 3.77
C ASN A 65 7.72 2.04 2.54
N HIS A 66 6.50 2.05 2.00
CA HIS A 66 6.22 2.83 0.80
C HIS A 66 6.45 4.33 1.02
N GLY A 67 6.02 4.85 2.17
CA GLY A 67 6.20 6.25 2.52
C GLY A 67 7.67 6.65 2.64
N ILE A 68 8.53 5.82 3.28
CA ILE A 68 9.99 6.05 3.35
C ILE A 68 10.58 6.11 1.94
N ILE A 69 10.30 5.09 1.13
CA ILE A 69 10.86 4.99 -0.23
C ILE A 69 10.41 6.17 -1.09
N ILE A 70 9.13 6.54 -1.09
CA ILE A 70 8.64 7.63 -1.94
C ILE A 70 9.14 9.00 -1.48
N SER A 71 9.22 9.26 -0.18
CA SER A 71 9.71 10.55 0.33
C SER A 71 11.20 10.78 0.08
N HIS A 72 11.99 9.70 0.05
CA HIS A 72 13.43 9.76 -0.20
C HIS A 72 13.82 9.30 -1.62
N LEU A 73 12.86 9.14 -2.53
CA LEU A 73 13.08 8.48 -3.82
C LEU A 73 14.14 9.17 -4.69
N LEU A 74 14.01 10.47 -4.90
CA LEU A 74 14.97 11.23 -5.72
C LEU A 74 16.36 11.26 -5.08
N PRO A 75 16.52 11.59 -3.78
CA PRO A 75 17.80 11.47 -3.11
C PRO A 75 18.44 10.08 -3.22
N ILE A 76 17.65 9.01 -3.07
CA ILE A 76 18.14 7.64 -3.26
C ILE A 76 18.64 7.42 -4.70
N PHE A 77 17.90 7.88 -5.71
CA PHE A 77 18.32 7.74 -7.10
C PHE A 77 19.61 8.51 -7.41
N TYR A 78 19.77 9.71 -6.84
CA TYR A 78 21.03 10.47 -6.95
C TYR A 78 22.20 9.76 -6.28
N ASP A 79 21.97 9.18 -5.10
CA ASP A 79 22.97 8.37 -4.39
C ASP A 79 23.36 7.11 -5.19
N ARG A 80 22.44 6.57 -6.00
CA ARG A 80 22.70 5.47 -6.96
C ARG A 80 23.33 5.93 -8.27
N GLY A 81 23.73 7.18 -8.40
CA GLY A 81 24.44 7.74 -9.56
C GLY A 81 23.56 8.13 -10.74
N LEU A 82 22.22 8.22 -10.57
CA LEU A 82 21.36 8.69 -11.64
C LEU A 82 21.48 10.22 -11.80
N ASP A 83 21.51 10.69 -13.03
CA ASP A 83 21.34 12.11 -13.34
C ASP A 83 19.90 12.57 -13.08
N ALA A 84 19.70 13.88 -12.96
CA ALA A 84 18.40 14.45 -12.59
C ALA A 84 17.27 14.06 -13.56
N LYS A 85 17.55 13.99 -14.87
CA LYS A 85 16.56 13.63 -15.88
C LYS A 85 16.12 12.17 -15.74
N THR A 86 17.08 11.26 -15.62
CA THR A 86 16.84 9.82 -15.47
C THR A 86 16.15 9.52 -14.14
N ALA A 87 16.55 10.16 -13.04
CA ALA A 87 15.92 10.01 -11.74
C ALA A 87 14.43 10.42 -11.76
N VAL A 88 14.11 11.57 -12.35
CA VAL A 88 12.72 12.03 -12.47
C VAL A 88 11.89 11.10 -13.38
N LEU A 89 12.44 10.64 -14.50
CA LEU A 89 11.77 9.69 -15.38
C LEU A 89 11.48 8.37 -14.65
N ALA A 90 12.46 7.80 -13.96
CA ALA A 90 12.29 6.57 -13.19
C ALA A 90 11.22 6.73 -12.09
N ALA A 91 11.27 7.83 -11.34
CA ALA A 91 10.27 8.14 -10.32
C ALA A 91 8.85 8.26 -10.91
N SER A 92 8.71 8.91 -12.07
CA SER A 92 7.44 9.08 -12.78
C SER A 92 6.84 7.75 -13.25
N CYS A 93 7.66 6.73 -13.52
CA CYS A 93 7.19 5.41 -13.94
C CYS A 93 6.54 4.59 -12.81
N ILE A 94 6.75 4.93 -11.53
CA ILE A 94 6.13 4.22 -10.40
C ILE A 94 4.60 4.29 -10.48
N GLY A 95 4.03 5.44 -10.82
CA GLY A 95 2.58 5.60 -10.98
C GLY A 95 1.96 4.69 -12.03
N PRO A 96 2.42 4.68 -13.28
CA PRO A 96 2.02 3.72 -14.31
C PRO A 96 2.16 2.26 -13.86
N MET A 97 3.25 1.89 -13.19
CA MET A 97 3.43 0.53 -12.68
C MET A 97 2.39 0.16 -11.61
N GLN A 98 1.93 1.10 -10.79
CA GLN A 98 0.80 0.84 -9.87
C GLN A 98 -0.49 0.50 -10.62
N VAL A 99 -0.76 1.16 -11.74
CA VAL A 99 -1.93 0.84 -12.59
C VAL A 99 -1.80 -0.55 -13.18
N ILE A 100 -0.63 -0.90 -13.72
CA ILE A 100 -0.34 -2.24 -14.25
C ILE A 100 -0.53 -3.30 -13.17
N GLY A 101 -0.02 -3.10 -11.96
CA GLY A 101 -0.22 -3.99 -10.83
C GLY A 101 -1.69 -4.23 -10.51
N ARG A 102 -2.53 -3.19 -10.51
CA ARG A 102 -3.98 -3.31 -10.31
C ARG A 102 -4.65 -4.12 -11.40
N LEU A 103 -4.28 -3.90 -12.68
CA LEU A 103 -4.82 -4.65 -13.80
C LEU A 103 -4.43 -6.12 -13.73
N MET A 104 -3.18 -6.43 -13.39
CA MET A 104 -2.70 -7.81 -13.18
C MET A 104 -3.45 -8.48 -12.03
N MET A 105 -3.69 -7.78 -10.93
CA MET A 105 -4.49 -8.29 -9.82
C MET A 105 -5.90 -8.63 -10.28
N LEU A 106 -6.60 -7.72 -10.97
CA LEU A 106 -7.96 -7.94 -11.46
C LEU A 106 -8.03 -9.16 -12.41
N ALA A 107 -7.02 -9.33 -13.28
CA ALA A 107 -6.93 -10.50 -14.16
C ALA A 107 -6.69 -11.81 -13.39
N SER A 108 -6.05 -11.75 -12.22
CA SER A 108 -5.66 -12.91 -11.41
C SER A 108 -6.67 -13.23 -10.30
N GLU A 109 -7.60 -12.34 -9.97
CA GLU A 109 -8.52 -12.40 -8.83
C GLU A 109 -9.31 -13.73 -8.76
N LYS A 110 -9.72 -14.25 -9.91
CA LYS A 110 -10.49 -15.51 -9.99
C LYS A 110 -9.64 -16.77 -9.83
N LYS A 111 -8.31 -16.66 -9.97
CA LYS A 111 -7.39 -17.81 -10.02
C LYS A 111 -6.50 -17.92 -8.80
N VAL A 112 -6.29 -16.83 -8.09
CA VAL A 112 -5.31 -16.74 -7.01
C VAL A 112 -5.98 -16.31 -5.70
N SER A 113 -5.59 -16.94 -4.60
CA SER A 113 -6.15 -16.60 -3.29
C SER A 113 -5.70 -15.21 -2.83
N VAL A 114 -6.54 -14.55 -2.02
CA VAL A 114 -6.22 -13.24 -1.41
C VAL A 114 -4.93 -13.28 -0.62
N PHE A 115 -4.69 -14.37 0.11
CA PHE A 115 -3.46 -14.58 0.86
C PHE A 115 -2.24 -14.63 -0.06
N SER A 116 -2.30 -15.44 -1.13
CA SER A 116 -1.21 -15.55 -2.10
C SER A 116 -0.90 -14.23 -2.79
N LEU A 117 -1.93 -13.45 -3.16
CA LEU A 117 -1.75 -12.13 -3.75
C LEU A 117 -1.03 -11.16 -2.79
N CYS A 118 -1.36 -11.19 -1.49
CA CYS A 118 -0.65 -10.41 -0.48
C CYS A 118 0.82 -10.83 -0.36
N ILE A 119 1.08 -12.13 -0.23
CA ILE A 119 2.43 -12.65 -0.07
C ILE A 119 3.29 -12.32 -1.29
N VAL A 120 2.77 -12.53 -2.50
CA VAL A 120 3.47 -12.16 -3.74
C VAL A 120 3.78 -10.66 -3.78
N SER A 121 2.83 -9.80 -3.39
CA SER A 121 3.06 -8.35 -3.35
C SER A 121 4.14 -7.96 -2.33
N PHE A 122 4.15 -8.58 -1.15
CA PHE A 122 5.15 -8.29 -0.12
C PHE A 122 6.53 -8.80 -0.52
N ILE A 123 6.62 -10.00 -1.11
CA ILE A 123 7.86 -10.52 -1.67
C ILE A 123 8.36 -9.61 -2.80
N SER A 124 7.46 -9.14 -3.67
CA SER A 124 7.85 -8.21 -4.75
C SER A 124 8.39 -6.89 -4.20
N MET A 125 7.82 -6.34 -3.11
CA MET A 125 8.37 -5.16 -2.44
C MET A 125 9.72 -5.43 -1.77
N PHE A 126 9.91 -6.63 -1.22
CA PHE A 126 11.20 -7.06 -0.68
C PHE A 126 12.26 -7.17 -1.80
N VAL A 127 11.90 -7.76 -2.95
CA VAL A 127 12.76 -7.80 -4.15
C VAL A 127 13.06 -6.40 -4.68
N ALA A 128 12.07 -5.49 -4.68
CA ALA A 128 12.29 -4.09 -5.04
C ALA A 128 13.32 -3.43 -4.11
N GLY A 129 13.22 -3.65 -2.80
CA GLY A 129 14.21 -3.16 -1.83
C GLY A 129 15.62 -3.64 -2.12
N TRP A 130 15.81 -4.92 -2.43
CA TRP A 130 17.11 -5.45 -2.87
C TRP A 130 17.59 -4.87 -4.20
N SER A 131 16.66 -4.69 -5.16
CA SER A 131 17.00 -4.13 -6.46
C SER A 131 17.54 -2.70 -6.33
N ILE A 132 16.94 -1.85 -5.50
CA ILE A 132 17.42 -0.48 -5.28
C ILE A 132 18.68 -0.46 -4.39
N TYR A 133 18.81 -1.39 -3.44
CA TYR A 133 20.02 -1.51 -2.63
C TYR A 133 21.25 -1.79 -3.50
N LEU A 134 21.11 -2.66 -4.48
CA LEU A 134 22.16 -2.99 -5.46
C LEU A 134 22.13 -2.09 -6.71
N GLY A 135 21.35 -1.03 -6.71
CA GLY A 135 21.13 -0.15 -7.86
C GLY A 135 22.36 0.50 -8.46
N ASN A 136 23.45 0.61 -7.68
CA ASN A 136 24.77 1.11 -8.15
C ASN A 136 25.38 0.22 -9.23
N ILE A 137 25.00 -1.04 -9.32
CA ILE A 137 25.60 -2.03 -10.23
C ILE A 137 25.07 -1.84 -11.66
N SER A 138 23.77 -1.58 -11.82
CA SER A 138 23.19 -1.41 -13.15
C SER A 138 21.87 -0.66 -13.14
N LEU A 139 21.58 0.08 -14.22
CA LEU A 139 20.30 0.73 -14.46
C LEU A 139 19.14 -0.30 -14.50
N GLY A 140 19.40 -1.55 -14.91
CA GLY A 140 18.40 -2.61 -14.93
C GLY A 140 17.82 -2.90 -13.54
N LEU A 141 18.62 -2.79 -12.47
CA LEU A 141 18.16 -2.94 -11.10
C LEU A 141 17.26 -1.78 -10.65
N ILE A 142 17.55 -0.57 -11.12
CA ILE A 142 16.67 0.60 -10.87
C ILE A 142 15.31 0.40 -11.56
N ILE A 143 15.33 -0.09 -12.80
CA ILE A 143 14.09 -0.41 -13.54
C ILE A 143 13.31 -1.52 -12.81
N ALA A 144 13.98 -2.58 -12.37
CA ALA A 144 13.36 -3.66 -11.61
C ALA A 144 12.71 -3.13 -10.31
N PHE A 145 13.41 -2.24 -9.58
CA PHE A 145 12.86 -1.57 -8.42
C PHE A 145 11.56 -0.82 -8.76
N VAL A 146 11.55 0.02 -9.79
CA VAL A 146 10.38 0.80 -10.20
C VAL A 146 9.19 -0.09 -10.53
N VAL A 147 9.43 -1.18 -11.27
CA VAL A 147 8.40 -2.15 -11.66
C VAL A 147 7.84 -2.87 -10.44
N PHE A 148 8.69 -3.49 -9.62
CA PHE A 148 8.25 -4.28 -8.47
C PHE A 148 7.63 -3.41 -7.38
N GLN A 149 8.21 -2.25 -7.05
CA GLN A 149 7.69 -1.34 -6.05
C GLN A 149 6.33 -0.76 -6.47
N GLY A 150 6.23 -0.29 -7.72
CA GLY A 150 5.00 0.28 -8.25
C GLY A 150 3.88 -0.75 -8.32
N ALA A 151 4.11 -1.87 -9.00
CA ALA A 151 3.10 -2.91 -9.19
C ALA A 151 2.58 -3.45 -7.86
N SER A 152 3.47 -3.75 -6.92
CA SER A 152 3.10 -4.30 -5.60
C SER A 152 2.23 -3.35 -4.79
N TYR A 153 2.59 -2.07 -4.74
CA TYR A 153 1.79 -1.08 -4.01
C TYR A 153 0.42 -0.84 -4.68
N GLY A 154 0.37 -0.92 -6.01
CA GLY A 154 -0.88 -0.90 -6.77
C GLY A 154 -1.83 -2.02 -6.33
N VAL A 155 -1.35 -3.23 -6.19
CA VAL A 155 -2.10 -4.40 -5.70
C VAL A 155 -2.57 -4.19 -4.26
N LEU A 156 -1.69 -3.73 -3.36
CA LEU A 156 -1.99 -3.54 -1.94
C LEU A 156 -3.14 -2.56 -1.70
N SER A 157 -3.26 -1.53 -2.54
CA SER A 157 -4.34 -0.54 -2.41
C SER A 157 -5.74 -1.16 -2.56
N ILE A 158 -5.88 -2.24 -3.35
CA ILE A 158 -7.15 -2.94 -3.58
C ILE A 158 -7.32 -4.11 -2.61
N ILE A 159 -6.24 -4.83 -2.31
CA ILE A 159 -6.34 -6.08 -1.55
C ILE A 159 -6.57 -5.85 -0.06
N ARG A 160 -6.17 -4.70 0.48
CA ARG A 160 -6.31 -4.37 1.91
C ARG A 160 -7.74 -4.54 2.43
N PRO A 161 -8.79 -3.93 1.84
CA PRO A 161 -10.16 -4.14 2.31
C PRO A 161 -10.61 -5.60 2.17
N THR A 162 -10.14 -6.32 1.17
CA THR A 162 -10.46 -7.74 0.96
C THR A 162 -9.86 -8.62 2.08
N VAL A 163 -8.61 -8.37 2.49
CA VAL A 163 -7.97 -9.06 3.63
C VAL A 163 -8.73 -8.78 4.93
N ILE A 164 -9.08 -7.53 5.19
CA ILE A 164 -9.83 -7.13 6.39
C ILE A 164 -11.16 -7.88 6.45
N SER A 165 -11.91 -7.89 5.35
CA SER A 165 -13.20 -8.59 5.31
C SER A 165 -13.10 -10.11 5.41
N SER A 166 -12.02 -10.71 4.89
CA SER A 166 -11.81 -12.16 4.91
C SER A 166 -11.35 -12.69 6.27
N LEU A 167 -10.64 -11.88 7.07
CA LEU A 167 -10.09 -12.27 8.37
C LEU A 167 -10.92 -11.79 9.58
N LEU A 168 -11.55 -10.63 9.47
CA LEU A 168 -12.31 -10.02 10.56
C LEU A 168 -13.84 -10.05 10.32
N GLY A 169 -14.26 -10.50 9.15
CA GLY A 169 -15.67 -10.56 8.78
C GLY A 169 -16.18 -9.26 8.14
N ARG A 170 -17.46 -9.28 7.76
CA ARG A 170 -18.13 -8.16 7.08
C ARG A 170 -19.00 -7.33 8.02
N ASN A 171 -19.25 -7.81 9.24
CA ASN A 171 -20.05 -7.10 10.22
C ASN A 171 -19.26 -5.87 10.71
N ASP A 172 -19.94 -4.71 10.73
CA ASP A 172 -19.34 -3.42 11.12
C ASP A 172 -18.04 -3.08 10.37
N PHE A 173 -17.89 -3.60 9.13
CA PHE A 173 -16.69 -3.48 8.30
C PHE A 173 -16.19 -2.03 8.17
N GLY A 174 -17.11 -1.06 8.02
CA GLY A 174 -16.75 0.35 7.87
C GLY A 174 -15.99 0.88 9.09
N ILE A 175 -16.45 0.55 10.31
CA ILE A 175 -15.80 0.99 11.56
C ILE A 175 -14.47 0.26 11.74
N ILE A 176 -14.44 -1.05 11.57
CA ILE A 176 -13.24 -1.88 11.73
C ILE A 176 -12.16 -1.46 10.72
N SER A 177 -12.54 -1.28 9.46
CA SER A 177 -11.63 -0.82 8.40
C SER A 177 -11.12 0.60 8.65
N GLY A 178 -11.98 1.49 9.19
CA GLY A 178 -11.60 2.85 9.60
C GLY A 178 -10.56 2.84 10.72
N LEU A 179 -10.75 2.02 11.75
CA LEU A 179 -9.80 1.88 12.86
C LEU A 179 -8.44 1.34 12.37
N LEU A 180 -8.45 0.34 11.50
CA LEU A 180 -7.21 -0.18 10.89
C LEU A 180 -6.54 0.83 9.95
N ALA A 181 -7.32 1.74 9.36
CA ALA A 181 -6.79 2.81 8.53
C ALA A 181 -5.96 3.82 9.33
N VAL A 182 -6.21 3.99 10.63
CA VAL A 182 -5.40 4.89 11.49
C VAL A 182 -3.93 4.44 11.49
N GLY A 183 -3.64 3.16 11.72
CA GLY A 183 -2.27 2.63 11.68
C GLY A 183 -1.61 2.80 10.31
N PHE A 184 -2.36 2.59 9.24
CA PHE A 184 -1.88 2.80 7.88
C PHE A 184 -1.53 4.28 7.60
N VAL A 185 -2.41 5.20 8.00
CA VAL A 185 -2.19 6.65 7.82
C VAL A 185 -1.02 7.14 8.67
N LEU A 186 -0.93 6.70 9.93
CA LEU A 186 0.20 7.03 10.81
C LEU A 186 1.52 6.51 10.22
N GLY A 187 1.57 5.29 9.70
CA GLY A 187 2.74 4.75 9.01
C GLY A 187 3.18 5.64 7.84
N SER A 188 2.24 6.06 6.99
CA SER A 188 2.53 6.96 5.87
C SER A 188 2.97 8.35 6.32
N ALA A 189 2.31 8.93 7.32
CA ALA A 189 2.59 10.28 7.80
C ALA A 189 3.95 10.39 8.52
N LEU A 190 4.33 9.34 9.25
CA LEU A 190 5.61 9.29 9.96
C LEU A 190 6.78 8.86 9.08
N ALA A 191 6.51 8.31 7.90
CA ALA A 191 7.53 7.74 7.02
C ALA A 191 8.65 8.72 6.63
N PRO A 192 8.37 9.98 6.21
CA PRO A 192 9.42 10.92 5.85
C PRO A 192 10.34 11.24 7.04
N LEU A 193 9.74 11.45 8.22
CA LEU A 193 10.48 11.71 9.45
C LEU A 193 11.35 10.51 9.83
N PHE A 194 10.78 9.31 9.84
CA PHE A 194 11.49 8.09 10.17
C PHE A 194 12.65 7.82 9.20
N GLY A 195 12.41 7.98 7.89
CA GLY A 195 13.47 7.88 6.89
C GLY A 195 14.60 8.89 7.08
N SER A 196 14.27 10.15 7.43
CA SER A 196 15.26 11.18 7.71
C SER A 196 16.07 10.88 8.97
N LEU A 197 15.45 10.37 10.04
CA LEU A 197 16.17 9.97 11.26
C LEU A 197 17.13 8.82 10.99
N VAL A 198 16.71 7.81 10.22
CA VAL A 198 17.57 6.70 9.83
C VAL A 198 18.73 7.18 8.96
N TRP A 199 18.49 8.12 8.03
CA TRP A 199 19.53 8.73 7.21
C TRP A 199 20.58 9.49 8.04
N GLN A 200 20.17 10.18 9.10
CA GLN A 200 21.10 10.86 10.00
C GLN A 200 22.04 9.89 10.76
N LEU A 201 21.62 8.65 10.96
CA LEU A 201 22.43 7.61 11.60
C LEU A 201 23.40 6.90 10.64
N GLY A 202 23.22 7.10 9.33
CA GLY A 202 24.04 6.44 8.32
C GLY A 202 23.86 7.05 6.94
N THR A 203 23.79 6.20 5.92
CA THR A 203 23.64 6.58 4.52
C THR A 203 22.28 6.16 3.98
N TYR A 204 22.00 6.44 2.69
CA TYR A 204 20.80 5.89 2.04
C TYR A 204 20.79 4.36 1.98
N ASP A 205 21.95 3.70 2.05
CA ASP A 205 22.00 2.23 2.20
C ASP A 205 21.30 1.77 3.47
N LEU A 206 21.52 2.47 4.58
CA LEU A 206 20.82 2.15 5.84
C LEU A 206 19.31 2.40 5.74
N VAL A 207 18.89 3.49 5.10
CA VAL A 207 17.47 3.80 4.87
C VAL A 207 16.81 2.69 4.04
N ILE A 208 17.44 2.27 2.95
CA ILE A 208 16.95 1.21 2.07
C ILE A 208 16.92 -0.12 2.82
N PHE A 209 17.96 -0.44 3.59
CA PHE A 209 18.03 -1.67 4.36
C PHE A 209 16.92 -1.75 5.42
N VAL A 210 16.68 -0.68 6.16
CA VAL A 210 15.57 -0.61 7.12
C VAL A 210 14.23 -0.72 6.41
N ALA A 211 14.05 -0.02 5.30
CA ALA A 211 12.82 -0.12 4.50
C ALA A 211 12.59 -1.54 3.98
N LEU A 212 13.65 -2.26 3.58
CA LEU A 212 13.60 -3.64 3.11
C LEU A 212 13.14 -4.64 4.19
N LEU A 213 13.45 -4.40 5.46
CA LEU A 213 13.00 -5.26 6.55
C LEU A 213 11.49 -5.17 6.80
N LEU A 214 10.86 -4.05 6.50
CA LEU A 214 9.43 -3.83 6.77
C LEU A 214 8.50 -4.82 6.02
N PRO A 215 8.67 -5.10 4.71
CA PRO A 215 7.92 -6.16 4.03
C PRO A 215 8.14 -7.54 4.64
N ALA A 216 9.36 -7.87 5.07
CA ALA A 216 9.64 -9.15 5.71
C ALA A 216 8.85 -9.31 7.03
N PHE A 217 8.83 -8.26 7.88
CA PHE A 217 7.99 -8.24 9.07
C PHE A 217 6.50 -8.31 8.74
N ALA A 218 6.06 -7.62 7.69
CA ALA A 218 4.67 -7.66 7.26
C ALA A 218 4.24 -9.06 6.79
N ILE A 219 5.11 -9.81 6.10
CA ILE A 219 4.86 -11.21 5.74
C ILE A 219 4.65 -12.07 6.98
N PHE A 220 5.53 -11.92 7.98
CA PHE A 220 5.42 -12.66 9.24
C PHE A 220 4.10 -12.36 9.97
N LEU A 221 3.74 -11.08 10.11
CA LEU A 221 2.50 -10.67 10.77
C LEU A 221 1.26 -11.17 10.01
N LEU A 222 1.27 -11.10 8.67
CA LEU A 222 0.16 -11.60 7.85
C LEU A 222 0.01 -13.12 7.98
N ALA A 223 1.12 -13.85 7.95
CA ALA A 223 1.10 -15.31 8.11
C ALA A 223 0.56 -15.71 9.51
N ALA A 224 0.99 -15.00 10.55
CA ALA A 224 0.45 -15.18 11.90
C ALA A 224 -1.04 -14.87 11.98
N ALA A 225 -1.49 -13.77 11.38
CA ALA A 225 -2.91 -13.41 11.32
C ALA A 225 -3.74 -14.47 10.60
N TRP A 226 -3.20 -15.06 9.54
CA TRP A 226 -3.88 -16.09 8.75
C TRP A 226 -4.01 -17.42 9.48
N ARG A 227 -2.99 -17.80 10.29
CA ARG A 227 -3.05 -18.99 11.15
C ARG A 227 -4.08 -18.86 12.29
N LEU A 228 -4.33 -17.64 12.75
CA LEU A 228 -5.30 -17.34 13.81
C LEU A 228 -6.71 -17.07 13.24
N LYS A 229 -6.95 -17.31 11.96
CA LYS A 229 -8.28 -17.17 11.35
C LYS A 229 -9.24 -18.14 12.04
N PRO A 230 -10.39 -17.66 12.58
CA PRO A 230 -11.42 -18.55 13.06
C PRO A 230 -11.91 -19.44 11.90
N GLN A 231 -11.98 -20.73 12.14
CA GLN A 231 -12.59 -21.70 11.21
C GLN A 231 -14.09 -21.46 11.13
#